data_8cf62cdc71e48a7756909518c60f15e3
#
_entry.id   8cf62cdc71e48a7756909518c60f15e3
#
_cell.length_a   1.000
_cell.length_b   1.000
_cell.length_c   1.000
_cell.angle_alpha   90.00
_cell.angle_beta   90.00
_cell.angle_gamma   90.00
#
_symmetry.space_group_name_H-M   'P 1'
#
loop_
_entity.id
_entity.type
_entity.pdbx_description
1 polymer ?
#
loop_
_entity_poly.entity_id
_entity_poly.type
_entity_poly.pdbx_seq_one_letter_code
_entity_poly.pdbx_strand_id
1 'polypeptide(L)'
;MSGPLQYLLDTNILSETRKKQANEQVISFLSAAEPSSLYISVLTLGELRKGVALKKQSDADAAKKIAAWVDGLEFSFGDRILGIDTDTAKLWGELSAERPRPVVDTLLAATAVVHDLAFVTRNTGHVKDIKLRLVNPWTK
;
A
#
# COMPACT_ATOMS: atom_id res chain seq x y z
N MET A 1 -7.06 24.13 6.51
CA MET A 1 -6.35 23.90 5.26
C MET A 1 -5.32 22.81 5.41
N SER A 2 -5.37 21.84 4.58
CA SER A 2 -4.42 20.74 4.61
C SER A 2 -3.10 21.18 3.97
N GLY A 3 -1.99 20.59 4.41
CA GLY A 3 -0.71 20.74 3.75
C GLY A 3 -0.65 19.97 2.43
N PRO A 4 0.56 19.73 1.91
CA PRO A 4 0.72 18.92 0.69
C PRO A 4 0.10 17.56 0.85
N LEU A 5 -0.35 16.98 -0.28
CA LEU A 5 -0.91 15.63 -0.28
C LEU A 5 0.10 14.62 0.23
N GLN A 6 -0.39 13.73 1.08
CA GLN A 6 0.36 12.56 1.54
C GLN A 6 -0.39 11.32 1.08
N TYR A 7 0.33 10.23 0.90
CA TYR A 7 -0.15 9.04 0.19
C TYR A 7 0.07 7.78 1.01
N LEU A 8 -0.92 6.89 0.97
CA LEU A 8 -0.76 5.51 1.44
C LEU A 8 -0.65 4.62 0.20
N LEU A 9 0.47 3.93 0.05
CA LEU A 9 0.74 3.09 -1.11
C LEU A 9 0.25 1.67 -0.87
N ASP A 10 -0.59 1.16 -1.79
CA ASP A 10 -0.98 -0.23 -1.78
C ASP A 10 0.21 -1.11 -2.17
N THR A 11 0.15 -2.37 -1.79
CA THR A 11 1.21 -3.36 -2.09
C THR A 11 1.53 -3.43 -3.58
N ASN A 12 0.53 -3.34 -4.45
CA ASN A 12 0.74 -3.43 -5.90
C ASN A 12 1.60 -2.31 -6.46
N ILE A 13 1.62 -1.14 -5.80
CA ILE A 13 2.51 -0.04 -6.18
C ILE A 13 3.97 -0.44 -5.99
N LEU A 14 4.28 -0.99 -4.82
CA LEU A 14 5.65 -1.40 -4.50
C LEU A 14 6.09 -2.57 -5.35
N SER A 15 5.21 -3.55 -5.55
CA SER A 15 5.52 -4.72 -6.38
C SER A 15 5.80 -4.34 -7.82
N GLU A 16 5.14 -3.30 -8.33
CA GLU A 16 5.38 -2.82 -9.69
C GLU A 16 6.83 -2.37 -9.88
N THR A 17 7.43 -1.76 -8.87
CA THR A 17 8.80 -1.25 -8.96
C THR A 17 9.83 -2.36 -9.18
N ARG A 18 9.49 -3.61 -8.86
CA ARG A 18 10.39 -4.75 -9.01
C ARG A 18 10.37 -5.38 -10.40
N LYS A 19 9.38 -5.06 -11.21
CA LYS A 19 9.28 -5.64 -12.55
C LYS A 19 10.39 -5.10 -13.44
N LYS A 20 10.91 -5.93 -14.34
CA LYS A 20 11.91 -5.50 -15.31
C LYS A 20 11.41 -4.36 -16.19
N GLN A 21 10.13 -4.43 -16.56
CA GLN A 21 9.46 -3.41 -17.36
C GLN A 21 8.33 -2.82 -16.52
N ALA A 22 8.72 -2.11 -15.46
CA ALA A 22 7.76 -1.45 -14.61
C ALA A 22 6.99 -0.38 -15.39
N ASN A 23 5.72 -0.21 -15.04
CA ASN A 23 4.88 0.78 -15.69
C ASN A 23 5.47 2.18 -15.51
N GLU A 24 5.67 2.90 -16.62
CA GLU A 24 6.32 4.21 -16.60
C GLU A 24 5.55 5.25 -15.80
N GLN A 25 4.23 5.19 -15.82
CA GLN A 25 3.39 6.15 -15.10
C GLN A 25 3.49 5.95 -13.59
N VAL A 26 3.59 4.69 -13.14
CA VAL A 26 3.81 4.37 -11.72
C VAL A 26 5.17 4.89 -11.27
N ILE A 27 6.21 4.63 -12.06
CA ILE A 27 7.56 5.11 -11.74
C ILE A 27 7.59 6.64 -11.71
N SER A 28 6.95 7.30 -12.67
CA SER A 28 6.88 8.76 -12.71
C SER A 28 6.17 9.33 -11.48
N PHE A 29 5.06 8.70 -11.07
CA PHE A 29 4.35 9.13 -9.88
C PHE A 29 5.25 9.08 -8.64
N LEU A 30 5.94 7.94 -8.45
CA LEU A 30 6.80 7.75 -7.28
C LEU A 30 8.00 8.70 -7.31
N SER A 31 8.58 8.92 -8.50
CA SER A 31 9.74 9.83 -8.65
C SER A 31 9.38 11.28 -8.38
N ALA A 32 8.16 11.67 -8.71
CA ALA A 32 7.71 13.06 -8.52
C ALA A 32 7.29 13.33 -7.07
N ALA A 33 6.95 12.29 -6.30
CA ALA A 33 6.47 12.48 -4.93
C ALA A 33 7.65 12.68 -3.98
N GLU A 34 7.47 13.57 -3.00
CA GLU A 34 8.43 13.70 -1.90
C GLU A 34 8.45 12.40 -1.11
N PRO A 35 9.62 11.80 -0.85
CA PRO A 35 9.67 10.53 -0.10
C PRO A 35 8.95 10.62 1.26
N SER A 36 9.05 11.74 1.95
CA SER A 36 8.41 11.95 3.24
C SER A 36 6.88 11.96 3.18
N SER A 37 6.31 12.07 1.97
CA SER A 37 4.86 12.04 1.78
C SER A 37 4.31 10.65 1.53
N LEU A 38 5.18 9.64 1.44
CA LEU A 38 4.79 8.27 1.11
C LEU A 38 4.76 7.41 2.36
N TYR A 39 3.63 6.76 2.59
CA TYR A 39 3.40 5.87 3.74
C TYR A 39 3.01 4.49 3.24
N ILE A 40 3.27 3.47 4.04
CA ILE A 40 2.78 2.12 3.81
C ILE A 40 2.20 1.57 5.10
N SER A 41 1.39 0.51 4.97
CA SER A 41 0.80 -0.19 6.12
C SER A 41 1.66 -1.38 6.52
N VAL A 42 1.60 -1.76 7.80
CA VAL A 42 2.14 -3.04 8.25
C VAL A 42 1.53 -4.21 7.48
N LEU A 43 0.30 -4.04 6.98
CA LEU A 43 -0.36 -5.07 6.15
C LEU A 43 0.38 -5.27 4.84
N THR A 44 0.87 -4.20 4.23
CA THR A 44 1.67 -4.27 3.01
C THR A 44 2.96 -5.06 3.26
N LEU A 45 3.63 -4.79 4.38
CA LEU A 45 4.81 -5.59 4.73
C LEU A 45 4.44 -7.06 4.91
N GLY A 46 3.30 -7.33 5.55
CA GLY A 46 2.82 -8.71 5.73
C GLY A 46 2.58 -9.40 4.40
N GLU A 47 1.95 -8.71 3.44
CA GLU A 47 1.72 -9.26 2.11
C GLU A 47 3.03 -9.55 1.37
N LEU A 48 3.99 -8.64 1.47
CA LEU A 48 5.30 -8.83 0.84
C LEU A 48 6.06 -9.99 1.48
N ARG A 49 6.01 -10.13 2.81
CA ARG A 49 6.62 -11.26 3.52
C ARG A 49 5.95 -12.58 3.17
N LYS A 50 4.64 -12.57 2.98
CA LYS A 50 3.92 -13.76 2.49
C LYS A 50 4.47 -14.16 1.12
N GLY A 51 4.69 -13.19 0.23
CA GLY A 51 5.28 -13.45 -1.08
C GLY A 51 6.67 -14.08 -0.97
N VAL A 52 7.51 -13.57 -0.05
CA VAL A 52 8.84 -14.15 0.21
C VAL A 52 8.72 -15.61 0.66
N ALA A 53 7.84 -15.87 1.61
CA ALA A 53 7.65 -17.22 2.15
C ALA A 53 7.17 -18.21 1.08
N LEU A 54 6.25 -17.78 0.23
CA LEU A 54 5.77 -18.60 -0.88
C LEU A 54 6.88 -18.86 -1.90
N LYS A 55 7.66 -17.83 -2.25
CA LYS A 55 8.76 -17.97 -3.21
C LYS A 55 9.84 -18.91 -2.70
N LYS A 56 10.08 -18.92 -1.40
CA LYS A 56 11.07 -19.80 -0.77
C LYS A 56 10.77 -21.26 -1.03
N GLN A 57 9.50 -21.62 -1.19
CA GLN A 57 9.10 -23.01 -1.45
C GLN A 57 9.52 -23.48 -2.85
N SER A 58 9.67 -22.56 -3.80
CA SER A 58 10.01 -22.92 -5.20
C SER A 58 11.39 -22.43 -5.62
N ASP A 59 11.89 -21.35 -5.05
CA ASP A 59 13.15 -20.73 -5.47
C ASP A 59 13.74 -19.96 -4.28
N ALA A 60 14.57 -20.65 -3.50
CA ALA A 60 15.16 -20.06 -2.29
C ALA A 60 16.07 -18.86 -2.59
N ASP A 61 16.80 -18.88 -3.71
CA ASP A 61 17.70 -17.77 -4.06
C ASP A 61 16.91 -16.53 -4.45
N ALA A 62 15.85 -16.67 -5.23
CA ALA A 62 14.98 -15.58 -5.57
C ALA A 62 14.30 -15.01 -4.32
N ALA A 63 13.89 -15.89 -3.40
CA ALA A 63 13.26 -15.45 -2.14
C ALA A 63 14.21 -14.59 -1.31
N LYS A 64 15.51 -14.91 -1.26
CA LYS A 64 16.51 -14.12 -0.55
C LYS A 64 16.62 -12.71 -1.12
N LYS A 65 16.58 -12.58 -2.45
CA LYS A 65 16.64 -11.27 -3.11
C LYS A 65 15.41 -10.42 -2.78
N ILE A 66 14.24 -11.05 -2.80
CA ILE A 66 12.99 -10.35 -2.46
C ILE A 66 13.01 -9.94 -0.99
N ALA A 67 13.47 -10.84 -0.10
CA ALA A 67 13.56 -10.54 1.33
C ALA A 67 14.47 -9.35 1.59
N ALA A 68 15.61 -9.28 0.92
CA ALA A 68 16.53 -8.15 1.05
C ALA A 68 15.87 -6.83 0.61
N TRP A 69 15.09 -6.88 -0.48
CA TRP A 69 14.35 -5.71 -0.95
C TRP A 69 13.29 -5.27 0.08
N VAL A 70 12.57 -6.23 0.67
CA VAL A 70 11.58 -5.91 1.72
C VAL A 70 12.26 -5.31 2.95
N ASP A 71 13.41 -5.86 3.35
CA ASP A 71 14.21 -5.30 4.46
C ASP A 71 14.55 -3.85 4.18
N GLY A 72 14.96 -3.54 2.94
CA GLY A 72 15.26 -2.18 2.51
C GLY A 72 14.04 -1.26 2.60
N LEU A 73 12.85 -1.75 2.26
CA LEU A 73 11.62 -0.98 2.40
C LEU A 73 11.33 -0.66 3.86
N GLU A 74 11.44 -1.65 4.75
CA GLU A 74 11.25 -1.43 6.18
C GLU A 74 12.17 -0.35 6.69
N PHE A 75 13.44 -0.40 6.31
CA PHE A 75 14.42 0.59 6.73
C PHE A 75 14.07 1.98 6.17
N SER A 76 13.75 2.06 4.88
CA SER A 76 13.49 3.33 4.20
C SER A 76 12.24 4.02 4.70
N PHE A 77 11.16 3.27 4.89
CA PHE A 77 9.91 3.86 5.35
C PHE A 77 9.94 4.17 6.85
N GLY A 78 10.62 3.35 7.66
CA GLY A 78 10.81 3.64 9.07
C GLY A 78 9.50 3.98 9.79
N ASP A 79 9.41 5.20 10.32
CA ASP A 79 8.23 5.66 11.05
C ASP A 79 7.03 5.99 10.15
N ARG A 80 7.19 5.90 8.83
CA ARG A 80 6.08 6.05 7.88
C ARG A 80 5.42 4.71 7.56
N ILE A 81 5.65 3.69 8.39
CA ILE A 81 4.92 2.42 8.37
C ILE A 81 3.82 2.51 9.41
N LEU A 82 2.58 2.46 8.97
CA LEU A 82 1.42 2.64 9.84
C LEU A 82 0.85 1.30 10.29
N GLY A 83 0.61 1.18 11.59
CA GLY A 83 -0.10 0.04 12.15
C GLY A 83 -1.61 0.19 11.99
N ILE A 84 -2.34 -0.81 12.47
CA ILE A 84 -3.81 -0.75 12.52
C ILE A 84 -4.18 -0.29 13.92
N ASP A 85 -4.54 0.97 14.03
CA ASP A 85 -4.92 1.55 15.32
C ASP A 85 -6.43 1.36 15.59
N THR A 86 -6.86 1.80 16.75
CA THR A 86 -8.25 1.64 17.19
C THR A 86 -9.23 2.34 16.25
N ASP A 87 -8.90 3.56 15.83
CA ASP A 87 -9.77 4.33 14.93
C ASP A 87 -9.90 3.65 13.57
N THR A 88 -8.80 3.13 13.04
CA THR A 88 -8.81 2.39 11.78
C THR A 88 -9.68 1.13 11.89
N ALA A 89 -9.52 0.37 12.98
CA ALA A 89 -10.31 -0.84 13.20
C ALA A 89 -11.81 -0.52 13.30
N LYS A 90 -12.15 0.56 13.98
CA LYS A 90 -13.54 1.00 14.12
C LYS A 90 -14.14 1.32 12.75
N LEU A 91 -13.44 2.11 11.94
CA LEU A 91 -13.94 2.46 10.61
C LEU A 91 -14.04 1.21 9.72
N TRP A 92 -13.04 0.33 9.78
CA TRP A 92 -13.08 -0.93 9.05
C TRP A 92 -14.35 -1.72 9.37
N GLY A 93 -14.68 -1.79 10.66
CA GLY A 93 -15.89 -2.51 11.10
C GLY A 93 -17.16 -1.89 10.52
N GLU A 94 -17.25 -0.57 10.55
CA GLU A 94 -18.40 0.15 10.00
C GLU A 94 -18.54 -0.07 8.49
N LEU A 95 -17.44 0.04 7.75
CA LEU A 95 -17.44 -0.19 6.31
C LEU A 95 -17.80 -1.63 5.96
N SER A 96 -17.28 -2.57 6.72
CA SER A 96 -17.51 -4.00 6.46
C SER A 96 -18.96 -4.40 6.76
N ALA A 97 -19.63 -3.68 7.65
CA ALA A 97 -21.04 -3.93 7.95
C ALA A 97 -21.99 -3.45 6.84
N GLU A 98 -21.55 -2.48 6.03
CA GLU A 98 -22.37 -1.95 4.94
C GLU A 98 -22.60 -2.96 3.83
N ARG A 99 -21.58 -3.75 3.51
CA ARG A 99 -21.63 -4.80 2.51
C ARG A 99 -20.36 -5.66 2.60
N PRO A 100 -20.36 -6.87 2.02
CA PRO A 100 -19.12 -7.66 1.94
C PRO A 100 -18.04 -6.90 1.17
N ARG A 101 -16.82 -6.93 1.72
CA ARG A 101 -15.67 -6.22 1.14
C ARG A 101 -14.41 -7.06 1.29
N PRO A 102 -13.42 -6.91 0.39
CA PRO A 102 -12.10 -7.51 0.59
C PRO A 102 -11.47 -6.97 1.87
N VAL A 103 -11.00 -7.87 2.74
CA VAL A 103 -10.54 -7.49 4.08
C VAL A 103 -9.35 -6.52 4.04
N VAL A 104 -8.30 -6.89 3.31
CA VAL A 104 -7.07 -6.09 3.31
C VAL A 104 -7.29 -4.74 2.64
N ASP A 105 -7.94 -4.72 1.46
CA ASP A 105 -8.21 -3.46 0.75
C ASP A 105 -9.02 -2.51 1.62
N THR A 106 -10.00 -3.04 2.36
CA THR A 106 -10.84 -2.23 3.23
C THR A 106 -10.06 -1.69 4.43
N LEU A 107 -9.16 -2.50 5.00
CA LEU A 107 -8.29 -2.03 6.08
C LEU A 107 -7.34 -0.93 5.60
N LEU A 108 -6.80 -1.07 4.39
CA LEU A 108 -5.94 -0.03 3.80
C LEU A 108 -6.74 1.25 3.55
N ALA A 109 -7.95 1.12 3.01
CA ALA A 109 -8.81 2.28 2.78
C ALA A 109 -9.14 2.98 4.10
N ALA A 110 -9.48 2.22 5.15
CA ALA A 110 -9.77 2.79 6.46
C ALA A 110 -8.55 3.52 7.04
N THR A 111 -7.36 2.94 6.86
CA THR A 111 -6.11 3.58 7.28
C THR A 111 -5.94 4.94 6.57
N ALA A 112 -6.16 4.97 5.27
CA ALA A 112 -6.03 6.20 4.49
C ALA A 112 -7.01 7.27 4.97
N VAL A 113 -8.25 6.90 5.24
CA VAL A 113 -9.26 7.84 5.72
C VAL A 113 -8.87 8.41 7.09
N VAL A 114 -8.52 7.54 8.02
CA VAL A 114 -8.20 7.94 9.41
C VAL A 114 -6.99 8.85 9.47
N HIS A 115 -5.98 8.59 8.63
CA HIS A 115 -4.74 9.36 8.61
C HIS A 115 -4.74 10.48 7.55
N ASP A 116 -5.86 10.72 6.90
CA ASP A 116 -6.01 11.77 5.88
C ASP A 116 -5.00 11.63 4.75
N LEU A 117 -4.85 10.41 4.24
CA LEU A 117 -3.94 10.08 3.14
C LEU A 117 -4.74 9.79 1.88
N ALA A 118 -4.20 10.15 0.72
CA ALA A 118 -4.74 9.65 -0.54
C ALA A 118 -4.32 8.20 -0.71
N PHE A 119 -5.25 7.32 -1.05
CA PHE A 119 -4.96 5.90 -1.23
C PHE A 119 -4.52 5.66 -2.67
N VAL A 120 -3.30 5.17 -2.83
CA VAL A 120 -2.70 4.91 -4.14
C VAL A 120 -2.79 3.42 -4.41
N THR A 121 -3.65 3.05 -5.37
CA THR A 121 -3.92 1.65 -5.66
C THR A 121 -4.34 1.46 -7.12
N ARG A 122 -4.07 0.28 -7.66
CA ARG A 122 -4.61 -0.14 -8.94
C ARG A 122 -6.04 -0.65 -8.80
N ASN A 123 -6.40 -1.17 -7.62
CA ASN A 123 -7.67 -1.85 -7.35
C ASN A 123 -8.77 -0.88 -6.91
N THR A 124 -8.96 0.20 -7.65
CA THR A 124 -9.91 1.25 -7.28
C THR A 124 -11.34 0.75 -7.17
N GLY A 125 -11.71 -0.26 -7.95
CA GLY A 125 -13.06 -0.83 -7.93
C GLY A 125 -13.48 -1.41 -6.57
N HIS A 126 -12.52 -1.87 -5.77
CA HIS A 126 -12.80 -2.44 -4.45
C HIS A 126 -13.20 -1.39 -3.41
N VAL A 127 -12.82 -0.14 -3.61
CA VAL A 127 -12.94 0.91 -2.59
C VAL A 127 -13.55 2.21 -3.12
N LYS A 128 -13.99 2.24 -4.37
CA LYS A 128 -14.46 3.48 -5.01
C LYS A 128 -15.72 4.06 -4.36
N ASP A 129 -16.48 3.26 -3.64
CA ASP A 129 -17.67 3.71 -2.93
C ASP A 129 -17.37 4.23 -1.52
N ILE A 130 -16.12 4.16 -1.09
CA ILE A 130 -15.68 4.71 0.19
C ILE A 130 -15.28 6.17 -0.03
N LYS A 131 -15.67 7.03 0.89
CA LYS A 131 -15.36 8.44 0.78
C LYS A 131 -13.90 8.69 1.14
N LEU A 132 -13.03 8.63 0.14
CA LEU A 132 -11.60 8.89 0.28
C LEU A 132 -11.03 9.35 -1.05
N ARG A 133 -9.83 9.93 -1.00
CA ARG A 133 -9.11 10.30 -2.22
C ARG A 133 -8.41 9.08 -2.77
N LEU A 134 -8.65 8.79 -4.05
CA LEU A 134 -8.03 7.65 -4.75
C LEU A 134 -7.10 8.15 -5.84
N VAL A 135 -5.95 7.51 -5.95
CA VAL A 135 -4.99 7.75 -7.02
C VAL A 135 -4.66 6.41 -7.66
N ASN A 136 -4.86 6.31 -8.97
CA ASN A 136 -4.44 5.14 -9.75
C ASN A 136 -3.35 5.61 -10.72
N PRO A 137 -2.06 5.40 -10.40
CA PRO A 137 -0.99 5.92 -11.25
C PRO A 137 -0.82 5.16 -12.58
N TRP A 138 -1.49 4.00 -12.75
CA TRP A 138 -1.50 3.31 -14.05
C TRP A 138 -2.32 4.07 -15.09
N THR A 139 -3.23 4.90 -14.65
CA THR A 139 -4.06 5.72 -15.54
C THR A 139 -3.68 7.17 -15.40
N LYS A 140 -3.90 7.95 -16.45
CA LYS A 140 -3.66 9.38 -16.38
C LYS A 140 -4.79 10.11 -15.70
#